data_e90f53e4e8e996e00cabd0e602778f9e
#
_entry.id   e90f53e4e8e996e00cabd0e602778f9e
#
_cell.length_a   1.000
_cell.length_b   1.000
_cell.length_c   1.000
_cell.angle_alpha   90.00
_cell.angle_beta   90.00
_cell.angle_gamma   90.00
#
_symmetry.space_group_name_H-M   'P 1'
#
loop_
_entity.id
_entity.type
_entity.pdbx_description
1 polymer ?
#
loop_
_entity_poly.entity_id
_entity_poly.type
_entity_poly.pdbx_seq_one_letter_code
_entity_poly.pdbx_strand_id
1 'polypeptide(L)'
;MSRIRVHLDTPTGKQLFPLGSYTIGRADECDVVLASGRCSRHHARLVVSEAQATLEDLASANGTFVNGARLTSAQVLSNGDFVVVGGEIGIEVSIEIEAAPSEPHIRERSPSRTEESGPHLPPTARVSMDEVLEAAADHLISNGQAELAERTLGRWLETAMAAAQGGEWREDTLIDMSVRCAAKLARALPSRRWVDYVLELSSALSRPMSEDQANLLNDAIGSIGVSPEPLGRYIDMLRALSAHADIARAMDEAEAWRECCG
;
A
#
# COMPACT_ATOMS: atom_id res chain seq x y z
N MET A 1 7.07 -5.70 33.26
CA MET A 1 7.27 -4.85 32.05
C MET A 1 6.55 -5.53 30.92
N SER A 2 5.74 -4.80 30.14
CA SER A 2 5.03 -5.36 28.97
C SER A 2 6.06 -5.67 27.90
N ARG A 3 5.97 -6.83 27.25
CA ARG A 3 6.83 -7.20 26.12
C ARG A 3 6.00 -7.18 24.85
N ILE A 4 6.59 -6.72 23.76
CA ILE A 4 5.95 -6.81 22.45
C ILE A 4 6.36 -8.10 21.74
N ARG A 5 5.43 -8.64 20.94
CA ARG A 5 5.67 -9.69 19.96
C ARG A 5 5.28 -9.14 18.59
N VAL A 6 6.13 -9.35 17.61
CA VAL A 6 5.88 -8.91 16.25
C VAL A 6 5.56 -10.12 15.39
N HIS A 7 4.45 -10.08 14.71
CA HIS A 7 4.11 -11.04 13.68
C HIS A 7 4.28 -10.36 12.32
N LEU A 8 4.96 -11.02 11.41
CA LEU A 8 5.00 -10.67 10.00
C LEU A 8 4.18 -11.68 9.23
N ASP A 9 3.14 -11.21 8.55
CA ASP A 9 2.37 -12.02 7.62
C ASP A 9 2.94 -11.83 6.21
N THR A 10 3.63 -12.85 5.73
CA THR A 10 4.34 -12.87 4.46
C THR A 10 3.62 -13.79 3.47
N PRO A 11 3.92 -13.75 2.17
CA PRO A 11 3.39 -14.72 1.21
C PRO A 11 3.69 -16.19 1.54
N THR A 12 4.71 -16.44 2.38
CA THR A 12 5.10 -17.78 2.84
C THR A 12 4.41 -18.19 4.14
N GLY A 13 3.65 -17.29 4.75
CA GLY A 13 2.89 -17.50 5.98
C GLY A 13 3.24 -16.52 7.10
N LYS A 14 2.47 -16.60 8.18
CA LYS A 14 2.62 -15.75 9.35
C LYS A 14 3.74 -16.28 10.27
N GLN A 15 4.69 -15.44 10.60
CA GLN A 15 5.84 -15.77 11.46
C GLN A 15 5.87 -14.83 12.67
N LEU A 16 6.24 -15.38 13.84
CA LEU A 16 6.37 -14.65 15.09
C LEU A 16 7.85 -14.30 15.35
N PHE A 17 8.09 -13.04 15.68
CA PHE A 17 9.41 -12.50 16.00
C PHE A 17 9.42 -11.98 17.44
N PRO A 18 10.01 -12.74 18.41
CA PRO A 18 10.25 -12.26 19.76
C PRO A 18 11.35 -11.19 19.78
N LEU A 19 11.79 -10.80 20.98
CA LEU A 19 12.94 -9.87 21.14
C LEU A 19 14.16 -10.38 20.37
N GLY A 20 14.73 -9.55 19.53
CA GLY A 20 15.88 -9.92 18.70
C GLY A 20 16.09 -9.03 17.49
N SER A 21 17.08 -9.39 16.69
CA SER A 21 17.38 -8.76 15.40
C SER A 21 17.27 -9.82 14.31
N TYR A 22 16.52 -9.54 13.27
CA TYR A 22 16.14 -10.47 12.21
C TYR A 22 16.44 -9.86 10.85
N THR A 23 17.01 -10.67 9.97
CA THR A 23 17.32 -10.29 8.59
C THR A 23 16.19 -10.74 7.66
N ILE A 24 15.83 -9.87 6.75
CA ILE A 24 14.82 -10.10 5.71
C ILE A 24 15.54 -10.03 4.37
N GLY A 25 15.40 -11.04 3.52
CA GLY A 25 16.06 -11.03 2.23
C GLY A 25 15.79 -12.29 1.43
N ARG A 26 16.40 -12.39 0.23
CA ARG A 26 16.27 -13.59 -0.62
C ARG A 26 17.29 -14.69 -0.34
N ALA A 27 18.29 -14.42 0.48
CA ALA A 27 19.31 -15.42 0.82
C ALA A 27 18.74 -16.41 1.84
N ASP A 28 19.11 -17.70 1.68
CA ASP A 28 18.59 -18.79 2.52
C ASP A 28 19.01 -18.65 3.99
N GLU A 29 20.07 -17.89 4.26
CA GLU A 29 20.54 -17.57 5.61
C GLU A 29 19.73 -16.46 6.32
N CYS A 30 18.79 -15.78 5.63
CA CYS A 30 17.92 -14.79 6.26
C CYS A 30 16.89 -15.44 7.17
N ASP A 31 16.50 -14.73 8.23
CA ASP A 31 15.44 -15.17 9.15
C ASP A 31 14.07 -15.16 8.47
N VAL A 32 13.87 -14.21 7.55
CA VAL A 32 12.71 -14.12 6.66
C VAL A 32 13.19 -14.24 5.22
N VAL A 33 13.02 -15.43 4.64
CA VAL A 33 13.41 -15.67 3.26
C VAL A 33 12.30 -15.27 2.31
N LEU A 34 12.59 -14.31 1.42
CA LEU A 34 11.67 -13.81 0.41
C LEU A 34 12.19 -14.23 -0.98
N ALA A 35 11.56 -15.25 -1.56
CA ALA A 35 11.97 -15.85 -2.84
C ALA A 35 11.58 -14.95 -4.04
N SER A 36 12.23 -13.79 -4.17
CA SER A 36 12.02 -12.85 -5.29
C SER A 36 13.36 -12.34 -5.82
N GLY A 37 13.49 -12.28 -7.14
CA GLY A 37 14.66 -11.69 -7.81
C GLY A 37 14.81 -10.18 -7.57
N ARG A 38 13.75 -9.50 -7.13
CA ARG A 38 13.73 -8.07 -6.78
C ARG A 38 14.15 -7.82 -5.33
N CYS A 39 14.11 -8.83 -4.49
CA CYS A 39 14.62 -8.77 -3.13
C CYS A 39 16.16 -8.94 -3.11
N SER A 40 16.87 -8.07 -2.40
CA SER A 40 18.32 -8.21 -2.19
C SER A 40 18.60 -9.43 -1.32
N ARG A 41 19.82 -9.99 -1.38
CA ARG A 41 20.22 -11.13 -0.54
C ARG A 41 19.94 -10.84 0.94
N HIS A 42 20.44 -9.71 1.44
CA HIS A 42 20.08 -9.10 2.72
C HIS A 42 19.43 -7.77 2.39
N HIS A 43 18.13 -7.64 2.59
CA HIS A 43 17.33 -6.52 2.10
C HIS A 43 16.99 -5.52 3.19
N ALA A 44 16.48 -6.03 4.31
CA ALA A 44 16.07 -5.22 5.44
C ALA A 44 16.41 -5.92 6.76
N ARG A 45 16.37 -5.16 7.85
CA ARG A 45 16.57 -5.66 9.21
C ARG A 45 15.40 -5.25 10.08
N LEU A 46 14.77 -6.23 10.73
CA LEU A 46 13.78 -6.01 11.77
C LEU A 46 14.47 -6.14 13.15
N VAL A 47 14.34 -5.13 13.99
CA VAL A 47 14.80 -5.16 15.39
C VAL A 47 13.60 -5.06 16.29
N VAL A 48 13.36 -6.08 17.11
CA VAL A 48 12.30 -6.12 18.10
C VAL A 48 12.91 -5.92 19.50
N SER A 49 12.55 -4.82 20.15
CA SER A 49 12.93 -4.49 21.52
C SER A 49 11.74 -4.69 22.47
N GLU A 50 11.92 -4.48 23.76
CA GLU A 50 10.81 -4.57 24.75
C GLU A 50 9.70 -3.55 24.50
N ALA A 51 10.05 -2.39 23.92
CA ALA A 51 9.13 -1.27 23.78
C ALA A 51 8.64 -1.04 22.34
N GLN A 52 9.41 -1.47 21.33
CA GLN A 52 9.13 -1.15 19.93
C GLN A 52 9.76 -2.13 18.96
N ALA A 53 9.19 -2.22 17.77
CA ALA A 53 9.79 -2.86 16.60
C ALA A 53 10.30 -1.79 15.65
N THR A 54 11.50 -1.98 15.10
CA THR A 54 12.12 -1.05 14.17
C THR A 54 12.54 -1.78 12.91
N LEU A 55 12.24 -1.23 11.75
CA LEU A 55 12.65 -1.74 10.45
C LEU A 55 13.67 -0.81 9.81
N GLU A 56 14.72 -1.38 9.24
CA GLU A 56 15.80 -0.67 8.54
C GLU A 56 16.05 -1.31 7.18
N ASP A 57 16.20 -0.49 6.14
CA ASP A 57 16.65 -0.95 4.82
C ASP A 57 18.17 -1.08 4.79
N LEU A 58 18.68 -2.20 4.35
CA LEU A 58 20.14 -2.50 4.31
C LEU A 58 20.77 -2.10 2.96
N ALA A 59 20.48 -0.89 2.48
CA ALA A 59 20.89 -0.38 1.18
C ALA A 59 20.47 -1.32 0.03
N SER A 60 19.23 -1.77 0.09
CA SER A 60 18.69 -2.70 -0.89
C SER A 60 18.56 -2.08 -2.29
N ALA A 61 18.57 -2.91 -3.33
CA ALA A 61 18.54 -2.44 -4.71
C ALA A 61 17.22 -1.73 -5.06
N ASN A 62 16.10 -2.27 -4.60
CA ASN A 62 14.75 -1.76 -4.92
C ASN A 62 14.06 -1.04 -3.75
N GLY A 63 14.68 -1.02 -2.57
CA GLY A 63 14.18 -0.32 -1.39
C GLY A 63 13.13 -1.10 -0.59
N THR A 64 12.96 -0.66 0.65
CA THR A 64 11.91 -1.07 1.58
C THR A 64 10.96 0.10 1.80
N PHE A 65 9.67 -0.18 1.88
CA PHE A 65 8.63 0.84 2.05
C PHE A 65 7.73 0.45 3.22
N VAL A 66 7.31 1.43 4.02
CA VAL A 66 6.33 1.26 5.10
C VAL A 66 5.15 2.17 4.83
N ASN A 67 3.96 1.61 4.70
CA ASN A 67 2.72 2.34 4.36
C ASN A 67 2.88 3.26 3.14
N GLY A 68 3.64 2.78 2.15
CA GLY A 68 3.92 3.52 0.94
C GLY A 68 5.10 4.51 1.03
N ALA A 69 5.64 4.85 2.19
CA ALA A 69 6.81 5.70 2.33
C ALA A 69 8.11 4.87 2.26
N ARG A 70 9.05 5.29 1.40
CA ARG A 70 10.35 4.62 1.30
C ARG A 70 11.18 4.84 2.57
N LEU A 71 11.74 3.78 3.12
CA LEU A 71 12.68 3.86 4.23
C LEU A 71 14.01 4.50 3.77
N THR A 72 14.34 5.63 4.37
CA THR A 72 15.65 6.31 4.22
C THR A 72 16.49 6.19 5.49
N SER A 73 15.87 5.78 6.58
CA SER A 73 16.46 5.50 7.88
C SER A 73 15.63 4.46 8.61
N ALA A 74 16.12 3.95 9.74
CA ALA A 74 15.36 3.04 10.57
C ALA A 74 14.05 3.70 11.06
N GLN A 75 12.92 2.99 10.92
CA GLN A 75 11.58 3.45 11.29
C GLN A 75 10.95 2.51 12.30
N VAL A 76 10.29 3.09 13.31
CA VAL A 76 9.48 2.33 14.27
C VAL A 76 8.19 1.88 13.59
N LEU A 77 7.89 0.59 13.70
CA LEU A 77 6.67 -0.02 13.18
C LEU A 77 5.53 0.07 14.19
N SER A 78 4.33 0.25 13.66
CA SER A 78 3.07 0.23 14.38
C SER A 78 2.26 -1.02 14.04
N ASN A 79 1.32 -1.39 14.92
CA ASN A 79 0.39 -2.47 14.61
C ASN A 79 -0.46 -2.13 13.39
N GLY A 80 -0.52 -3.05 12.43
CA GLY A 80 -1.22 -2.89 11.15
C GLY A 80 -0.42 -2.11 10.10
N ASP A 81 0.89 -1.86 10.31
CA ASP A 81 1.75 -1.33 9.26
C ASP A 81 1.90 -2.36 8.14
N PHE A 82 1.97 -1.84 6.92
CA PHE A 82 2.25 -2.64 5.73
C PHE A 82 3.63 -2.32 5.19
N VAL A 83 4.45 -3.34 5.09
CA VAL A 83 5.83 -3.25 4.58
C VAL A 83 5.89 -3.86 3.19
N VAL A 84 6.48 -3.12 2.24
CA VAL A 84 6.78 -3.64 0.90
C VAL A 84 8.28 -3.76 0.74
N VAL A 85 8.74 -4.97 0.40
CA VAL A 85 10.16 -5.31 0.23
C VAL A 85 10.44 -5.55 -1.24
N GLY A 86 11.46 -4.87 -1.77
CA GLY A 86 11.86 -5.03 -3.17
C GLY A 86 10.86 -4.51 -4.19
N GLY A 87 9.86 -3.75 -3.75
CA GLY A 87 8.79 -3.22 -4.60
C GLY A 87 7.79 -4.27 -5.10
N GLU A 88 7.74 -5.46 -4.48
CA GLU A 88 6.90 -6.57 -4.95
C GLU A 88 6.28 -7.36 -3.80
N ILE A 89 7.00 -7.54 -2.70
CA ILE A 89 6.56 -8.42 -1.62
C ILE A 89 5.94 -7.61 -0.51
N GLY A 90 4.63 -7.78 -0.30
CA GLY A 90 3.89 -7.19 0.81
C GLY A 90 3.98 -8.04 2.08
N ILE A 91 4.18 -7.39 3.21
CA ILE A 91 4.26 -7.99 4.54
C ILE A 91 3.37 -7.17 5.48
N GLU A 92 2.36 -7.80 6.08
CA GLU A 92 1.54 -7.16 7.11
C GLU A 92 2.20 -7.32 8.48
N VAL A 93 2.28 -6.23 9.24
CA VAL A 93 2.87 -6.18 10.58
C VAL A 93 1.77 -6.22 11.64
N SER A 94 1.78 -7.22 12.50
CA SER A 94 0.92 -7.24 13.68
C SER A 94 1.79 -7.18 14.94
N ILE A 95 1.47 -6.27 15.86
CA ILE A 95 2.19 -6.11 17.13
C ILE A 95 1.25 -6.43 18.29
N GLU A 96 1.58 -7.47 19.03
CA GLU A 96 0.88 -7.87 20.25
C GLU A 96 1.65 -7.39 21.48
N ILE A 97 0.94 -6.83 22.46
CA ILE A 97 1.52 -6.43 23.75
C ILE A 97 1.19 -7.52 24.77
N GLU A 98 2.18 -8.27 25.19
CA GLU A 98 2.03 -9.29 26.22
C GLU A 98 2.38 -8.74 27.60
N ALA A 99 1.44 -8.86 28.53
CA ALA A 99 1.72 -8.64 29.96
C ALA A 99 2.57 -9.82 30.48
N ALA A 100 3.76 -9.53 30.97
CA ALA A 100 4.83 -10.47 31.24
C ALA A 100 4.42 -11.73 32.03
N PRO A 101 4.85 -12.91 31.57
CA PRO A 101 5.32 -13.97 32.45
C PRO A 101 6.83 -14.16 32.33
N SER A 102 7.40 -14.69 33.40
CA SER A 102 8.82 -14.74 33.74
C SER A 102 9.64 -15.76 32.92
N GLU A 103 10.80 -15.26 32.49
CA GLU A 103 12.13 -15.85 32.31
C GLU A 103 12.53 -16.71 31.08
N PRO A 104 13.84 -16.78 30.78
CA PRO A 104 14.35 -16.61 29.42
C PRO A 104 15.12 -17.84 28.89
N HIS A 105 15.37 -17.87 27.59
CA HIS A 105 16.60 -18.50 27.07
C HIS A 105 17.14 -17.71 25.89
N ILE A 106 18.27 -17.04 26.17
CA ILE A 106 19.14 -16.39 25.21
C ILE A 106 19.94 -17.44 24.45
N ARG A 107 19.92 -17.37 23.12
CA ARG A 107 20.99 -17.93 22.29
C ARG A 107 21.65 -16.79 21.53
N GLU A 108 22.77 -16.37 22.04
CA GLU A 108 23.72 -15.52 21.31
C GLU A 108 24.32 -16.29 20.14
N ARG A 109 24.26 -15.71 18.96
CA ARG A 109 25.15 -16.03 17.86
C ARG A 109 25.86 -14.76 17.42
N SER A 110 27.18 -14.78 17.58
CA SER A 110 28.11 -13.74 17.18
C SER A 110 28.20 -13.58 15.67
N PRO A 111 28.47 -12.37 15.15
CA PRO A 111 28.59 -12.11 13.73
C PRO A 111 29.96 -12.46 13.18
N SER A 112 30.02 -13.27 12.13
CA SER A 112 31.22 -13.41 11.30
C SER A 112 31.18 -12.37 10.18
N ARG A 113 32.18 -11.54 10.21
CA ARG A 113 32.48 -10.49 9.23
C ARG A 113 33.25 -11.11 8.06
N THR A 114 32.74 -11.00 6.86
CA THR A 114 33.54 -11.10 5.63
C THR A 114 33.03 -10.09 4.61
N GLU A 115 33.89 -9.14 4.30
CA GLU A 115 33.71 -8.18 3.20
C GLU A 115 34.12 -8.88 1.91
N GLU A 116 33.22 -8.96 0.94
CA GLU A 116 33.59 -9.20 -0.46
C GLU A 116 32.81 -8.30 -1.39
N SER A 117 33.55 -7.51 -2.14
CA SER A 117 33.12 -6.62 -3.19
C SER A 117 32.54 -7.42 -4.35
N GLY A 118 31.25 -7.27 -4.63
CA GLY A 118 30.58 -7.86 -5.80
C GLY A 118 30.48 -6.87 -6.97
N PRO A 119 30.34 -7.34 -8.21
CA PRO A 119 30.40 -6.53 -9.42
C PRO A 119 29.24 -5.53 -9.54
N HIS A 120 29.59 -4.35 -10.01
CA HIS A 120 28.70 -3.23 -10.31
C HIS A 120 27.69 -3.62 -11.39
N LEU A 121 26.43 -3.82 -11.02
CA LEU A 121 25.33 -3.98 -11.95
C LEU A 121 24.85 -2.59 -12.44
N PRO A 122 24.40 -2.48 -13.70
CA PRO A 122 23.91 -1.22 -14.25
C PRO A 122 22.68 -0.73 -13.47
N PRO A 123 22.39 0.60 -13.45
CA PRO A 123 21.27 1.16 -12.72
C PRO A 123 19.96 0.61 -13.30
N THR A 124 19.36 -0.34 -12.59
CA THR A 124 18.00 -0.78 -12.85
C THR A 124 17.06 0.41 -12.68
N ALA A 125 16.15 0.59 -13.63
CA ALA A 125 15.14 1.63 -13.61
C ALA A 125 14.54 1.74 -12.21
N ARG A 126 14.52 2.94 -11.66
CA ARG A 126 13.87 3.21 -10.38
C ARG A 126 12.39 2.95 -10.57
N VAL A 127 11.90 1.87 -9.99
CA VAL A 127 10.46 1.61 -9.93
C VAL A 127 9.88 2.68 -9.03
N SER A 128 8.87 3.38 -9.53
CA SER A 128 8.19 4.40 -8.74
C SER A 128 7.33 3.75 -7.65
N MET A 129 7.03 4.49 -6.60
CA MET A 129 6.15 4.03 -5.52
C MET A 129 4.79 3.58 -6.06
N ASP A 130 4.31 4.30 -7.05
CA ASP A 130 3.03 4.11 -7.72
C ASP A 130 2.94 2.72 -8.34
N GLU A 131 3.98 2.32 -9.08
CA GLU A 131 4.06 1.00 -9.70
C GLU A 131 4.10 -0.13 -8.66
N VAL A 132 4.70 0.14 -7.48
CA VAL A 132 4.80 -0.84 -6.39
C VAL A 132 3.46 -1.10 -5.72
N LEU A 133 2.74 -0.04 -5.36
CA LEU A 133 1.43 -0.14 -4.71
C LEU A 133 0.39 -0.73 -5.67
N GLU A 134 0.43 -0.33 -6.93
CA GLU A 134 -0.46 -0.86 -7.95
C GLU A 134 -0.20 -2.35 -8.22
N ALA A 135 1.06 -2.76 -8.32
CA ALA A 135 1.43 -4.16 -8.50
C ALA A 135 1.06 -5.03 -7.28
N ALA A 136 1.22 -4.50 -6.06
CA ALA A 136 0.80 -5.18 -4.84
C ALA A 136 -0.72 -5.36 -4.79
N ALA A 137 -1.49 -4.33 -5.18
CA ALA A 137 -2.94 -4.41 -5.29
C ALA A 137 -3.37 -5.48 -6.29
N ASP A 138 -2.79 -5.48 -7.50
CA ASP A 138 -3.09 -6.45 -8.54
C ASP A 138 -2.78 -7.88 -8.12
N HIS A 139 -1.66 -8.08 -7.44
CA HIS A 139 -1.27 -9.39 -6.93
C HIS A 139 -2.25 -9.92 -5.87
N LEU A 140 -2.59 -9.09 -4.89
CA LEU A 140 -3.53 -9.49 -3.83
C LEU A 140 -4.93 -9.75 -4.38
N ILE A 141 -5.44 -8.89 -5.26
CA ILE A 141 -6.76 -9.04 -5.87
C ILE A 141 -6.80 -10.29 -6.74
N SER A 142 -5.77 -10.55 -7.57
CA SER A 142 -5.68 -11.72 -8.44
C SER A 142 -5.64 -13.03 -7.67
N ASN A 143 -5.10 -13.02 -6.46
CA ASN A 143 -5.05 -14.17 -5.55
C ASN A 143 -6.33 -14.34 -4.71
N GLY A 144 -7.38 -13.56 -4.95
CA GLY A 144 -8.63 -13.61 -4.19
C GLY A 144 -8.54 -12.99 -2.78
N GLN A 145 -7.49 -12.21 -2.52
CA GLN A 145 -7.23 -11.56 -1.21
C GLN A 145 -7.66 -10.08 -1.24
N ALA A 146 -8.83 -9.79 -1.80
CA ALA A 146 -9.32 -8.42 -1.96
C ALA A 146 -9.47 -7.66 -0.64
N GLU A 147 -9.87 -8.34 0.44
CA GLU A 147 -9.96 -7.73 1.78
C GLU A 147 -8.58 -7.35 2.35
N LEU A 148 -7.55 -8.15 2.04
CA LEU A 148 -6.18 -7.82 2.42
C LEU A 148 -5.68 -6.61 1.61
N ALA A 149 -5.97 -6.58 0.30
CA ALA A 149 -5.68 -5.42 -0.54
C ALA A 149 -6.37 -4.15 -0.01
N GLU A 150 -7.63 -4.25 0.44
CA GLU A 150 -8.35 -3.14 1.05
C GLU A 150 -7.68 -2.64 2.34
N ARG A 151 -7.32 -3.52 3.24
CA ARG A 151 -6.61 -3.13 4.48
C ARG A 151 -5.26 -2.46 4.21
N THR A 152 -4.54 -2.96 3.20
CA THR A 152 -3.23 -2.46 2.79
C THR A 152 -3.32 -1.08 2.16
N LEU A 153 -4.19 -0.93 1.18
CA LEU A 153 -4.33 0.31 0.42
C LEU A 153 -5.22 1.34 1.13
N GLY A 154 -6.18 0.87 1.93
CA GLY A 154 -7.21 1.72 2.53
C GLY A 154 -6.62 2.85 3.36
N ARG A 155 -5.65 2.54 4.23
CA ARG A 155 -4.98 3.57 5.05
C ARG A 155 -4.24 4.60 4.19
N TRP A 156 -3.56 4.14 3.15
CA TRP A 156 -2.89 5.03 2.21
C TRP A 156 -3.89 5.90 1.45
N LEU A 157 -4.98 5.32 0.95
CA LEU A 157 -6.06 6.04 0.27
C LEU A 157 -6.74 7.05 1.19
N GLU A 158 -6.96 6.74 2.47
CA GLU A 158 -7.49 7.68 3.46
C GLU A 158 -6.55 8.86 3.70
N THR A 159 -5.24 8.60 3.78
CA THR A 159 -4.23 9.67 3.88
C THR A 159 -4.22 10.54 2.63
N ALA A 160 -4.35 9.92 1.47
CA ALA A 160 -4.47 10.58 0.18
C ALA A 160 -5.69 11.51 0.12
N MET A 161 -6.85 11.04 0.58
CA MET A 161 -8.07 11.84 0.66
C MET A 161 -7.90 13.04 1.60
N ALA A 162 -7.30 12.84 2.77
CA ALA A 162 -7.06 13.90 3.73
C ALA A 162 -6.13 14.99 3.15
N ALA A 163 -5.07 14.61 2.45
CA ALA A 163 -4.16 15.53 1.78
C ALA A 163 -4.86 16.30 0.64
N ALA A 164 -5.73 15.64 -0.13
CA ALA A 164 -6.51 16.27 -1.18
C ALA A 164 -7.47 17.33 -0.61
N GLN A 165 -8.17 17.02 0.48
CA GLN A 165 -9.07 17.95 1.17
C GLN A 165 -8.32 19.11 1.82
N GLY A 166 -7.08 18.88 2.30
CA GLY A 166 -6.20 19.91 2.86
C GLY A 166 -5.55 20.81 1.81
N GLY A 167 -5.68 20.52 0.52
CA GLY A 167 -5.05 21.29 -0.58
C GLY A 167 -3.53 21.11 -0.66
N GLU A 168 -2.99 20.09 0.02
CA GLU A 168 -1.55 19.82 0.08
C GLU A 168 -1.04 18.97 -1.09
N TRP A 169 -1.93 18.35 -1.84
CA TRP A 169 -1.60 17.40 -2.89
C TRP A 169 -1.41 18.06 -4.26
N ARG A 170 -0.24 17.82 -4.87
CA ARG A 170 0.14 18.46 -6.15
C ARG A 170 0.73 17.50 -7.19
N GLU A 171 0.92 16.21 -6.89
CA GLU A 171 1.52 15.27 -7.83
C GLU A 171 0.43 14.48 -8.58
N ASP A 172 0.30 14.76 -9.88
CA ASP A 172 -0.71 14.13 -10.76
C ASP A 172 -0.61 12.61 -10.78
N THR A 173 0.59 12.04 -10.76
CA THR A 173 0.85 10.60 -10.74
C THR A 173 0.23 9.90 -9.54
N LEU A 174 0.33 10.50 -8.35
CA LEU A 174 -0.24 9.93 -7.12
C LEU A 174 -1.77 9.97 -7.13
N ILE A 175 -2.35 11.01 -7.75
CA ILE A 175 -3.80 11.13 -7.92
C ILE A 175 -4.31 10.01 -8.84
N ASP A 176 -3.69 9.85 -9.99
CA ASP A 176 -4.08 8.82 -10.97
C ASP A 176 -3.95 7.41 -10.38
N MET A 177 -2.91 7.14 -9.61
CA MET A 177 -2.73 5.89 -8.91
C MET A 177 -3.83 5.67 -7.85
N SER A 178 -4.16 6.70 -7.06
CA SER A 178 -5.20 6.59 -6.04
C SER A 178 -6.54 6.20 -6.64
N VAL A 179 -6.90 6.84 -7.75
CA VAL A 179 -8.12 6.53 -8.49
C VAL A 179 -8.09 5.09 -9.03
N ARG A 180 -6.97 4.66 -9.65
CA ARG A 180 -6.85 3.29 -10.17
C ARG A 180 -6.90 2.24 -9.07
N CYS A 181 -6.18 2.44 -7.97
CA CYS A 181 -6.22 1.51 -6.83
C CYS A 181 -7.62 1.41 -6.21
N ALA A 182 -8.30 2.53 -6.01
CA ALA A 182 -9.66 2.55 -5.49
C ALA A 182 -10.67 1.90 -6.45
N ALA A 183 -10.54 2.13 -7.76
CA ALA A 183 -11.38 1.49 -8.76
C ALA A 183 -11.18 -0.03 -8.84
N LYS A 184 -9.94 -0.52 -8.69
CA LYS A 184 -9.65 -1.96 -8.58
C LYS A 184 -10.27 -2.57 -7.33
N LEU A 185 -10.21 -1.90 -6.19
CA LEU A 185 -10.89 -2.33 -4.96
C LEU A 185 -12.41 -2.34 -5.13
N ALA A 186 -12.99 -1.32 -5.78
CA ALA A 186 -14.41 -1.26 -6.07
C ALA A 186 -14.90 -2.46 -6.92
N ARG A 187 -14.09 -2.93 -7.86
CA ARG A 187 -14.41 -4.13 -8.67
C ARG A 187 -14.25 -5.44 -7.90
N ALA A 188 -13.31 -5.48 -6.97
CA ALA A 188 -12.98 -6.70 -6.22
C ALA A 188 -13.84 -6.93 -4.97
N LEU A 189 -14.44 -5.87 -4.43
CA LEU A 189 -15.21 -5.89 -3.20
C LEU A 189 -16.67 -5.44 -3.47
N PRO A 190 -17.67 -6.10 -2.89
CA PRO A 190 -19.07 -5.71 -3.03
C PRO A 190 -19.41 -4.51 -2.13
N SER A 191 -18.69 -3.41 -2.27
CA SER A 191 -18.81 -2.22 -1.43
C SER A 191 -18.76 -0.93 -2.25
N ARG A 192 -19.76 -0.06 -2.06
CA ARG A 192 -19.81 1.27 -2.71
C ARG A 192 -18.71 2.21 -2.21
N ARG A 193 -18.09 1.93 -1.06
CA ARG A 193 -17.09 2.78 -0.42
C ARG A 193 -16.03 3.29 -1.39
N TRP A 194 -15.51 2.42 -2.23
CA TRP A 194 -14.42 2.77 -3.14
C TRP A 194 -14.88 3.48 -4.40
N VAL A 195 -16.12 3.24 -4.85
CA VAL A 195 -16.76 4.07 -5.88
C VAL A 195 -16.95 5.48 -5.36
N ASP A 196 -17.55 5.63 -4.18
CA ASP A 196 -17.77 6.93 -3.53
C ASP A 196 -16.46 7.67 -3.28
N TYR A 197 -15.41 6.94 -2.84
CA TYR A 197 -14.07 7.49 -2.65
C TYR A 197 -13.52 8.15 -3.93
N VAL A 198 -13.64 7.49 -5.09
CA VAL A 198 -13.13 8.05 -6.36
C VAL A 198 -13.88 9.33 -6.73
N LEU A 199 -15.21 9.36 -6.56
CA LEU A 199 -16.02 10.54 -6.83
C LEU A 199 -15.67 11.70 -5.88
N GLU A 200 -15.47 11.41 -4.61
CA GLU A 200 -15.09 12.40 -3.60
C GLU A 200 -13.68 12.94 -3.83
N LEU A 201 -12.72 12.08 -4.17
CA LEU A 201 -11.35 12.49 -4.47
C LEU A 201 -11.32 13.40 -5.70
N SER A 202 -11.99 13.01 -6.78
CA SER A 202 -12.08 13.81 -8.01
C SER A 202 -12.75 15.17 -7.74
N SER A 203 -13.78 15.19 -6.90
CA SER A 203 -14.47 16.42 -6.51
C SER A 203 -13.59 17.33 -5.65
N ALA A 204 -12.88 16.78 -4.66
CA ALA A 204 -11.98 17.53 -3.78
C ALA A 204 -10.82 18.19 -4.56
N LEU A 205 -10.33 17.51 -5.59
CA LEU A 205 -9.24 18.01 -6.45
C LEU A 205 -9.74 18.87 -7.61
N SER A 206 -11.05 19.03 -7.78
CA SER A 206 -11.67 19.70 -8.93
C SER A 206 -11.16 19.17 -10.27
N ARG A 207 -10.96 17.84 -10.34
CA ARG A 207 -10.38 17.14 -11.50
C ARG A 207 -11.36 16.12 -12.07
N PRO A 208 -11.78 16.27 -13.35
CA PRO A 208 -12.57 15.27 -14.03
C PRO A 208 -11.81 13.95 -14.16
N MET A 209 -12.51 12.83 -14.07
CA MET A 209 -11.92 11.53 -14.35
C MET A 209 -11.57 11.40 -15.83
N SER A 210 -10.43 10.73 -16.11
CA SER A 210 -10.08 10.32 -17.47
C SER A 210 -11.02 9.23 -17.95
N GLU A 211 -11.06 9.00 -19.27
CA GLU A 211 -11.86 7.92 -19.88
C GLU A 211 -11.50 6.55 -19.30
N ASP A 212 -10.20 6.27 -19.13
CA ASP A 212 -9.73 5.01 -18.55
C ASP A 212 -10.19 4.83 -17.10
N GLN A 213 -10.16 5.91 -16.30
CA GLN A 213 -10.63 5.89 -14.91
C GLN A 213 -12.14 5.67 -14.82
N ALA A 214 -12.92 6.32 -15.66
CA ALA A 214 -14.36 6.14 -15.73
C ALA A 214 -14.74 4.72 -16.18
N ASN A 215 -14.03 4.18 -17.18
CA ASN A 215 -14.23 2.79 -17.64
C ASN A 215 -13.95 1.76 -16.53
N LEU A 216 -12.91 1.99 -15.71
CA LEU A 216 -12.64 1.12 -14.56
C LEU A 216 -13.77 1.13 -13.53
N LEU A 217 -14.45 2.27 -13.35
CA LEU A 217 -15.57 2.40 -12.41
C LEU A 217 -16.89 1.88 -12.97
N ASN A 218 -17.12 1.96 -14.28
CA ASN A 218 -18.38 1.55 -14.89
C ASN A 218 -18.78 0.13 -14.52
N ASP A 219 -17.83 -0.82 -14.54
CA ASP A 219 -18.07 -2.21 -14.18
C ASP A 219 -18.51 -2.35 -12.71
N ALA A 220 -17.88 -1.58 -11.81
CA ALA A 220 -18.20 -1.59 -10.38
C ALA A 220 -19.56 -0.93 -10.13
N ILE A 221 -19.82 0.23 -10.73
CA ILE A 221 -21.09 0.95 -10.60
C ILE A 221 -22.27 0.10 -11.10
N GLY A 222 -22.11 -0.57 -12.24
CA GLY A 222 -23.13 -1.47 -12.78
C GLY A 222 -23.46 -2.64 -11.86
N SER A 223 -22.51 -3.08 -11.03
CA SER A 223 -22.67 -4.23 -10.14
C SER A 223 -23.15 -3.85 -8.73
N ILE A 224 -22.64 -2.79 -8.16
CA ILE A 224 -22.85 -2.41 -6.74
C ILE A 224 -23.57 -1.07 -6.56
N GLY A 225 -23.75 -0.31 -7.65
CA GLY A 225 -24.37 1.01 -7.63
C GLY A 225 -23.42 2.11 -7.13
N VAL A 226 -23.96 3.32 -6.99
CA VAL A 226 -23.28 4.53 -6.55
C VAL A 226 -24.13 5.29 -5.54
N SER A 227 -23.50 5.97 -4.58
CA SER A 227 -24.22 6.79 -3.62
C SER A 227 -24.61 8.15 -4.23
N PRO A 228 -25.87 8.61 -4.02
CA PRO A 228 -26.37 9.83 -4.66
C PRO A 228 -25.59 11.10 -4.28
N GLU A 229 -25.12 11.18 -3.04
CA GLU A 229 -24.46 12.38 -2.53
C GLU A 229 -23.04 12.60 -3.11
N PRO A 230 -22.12 11.62 -3.11
CA PRO A 230 -20.84 11.74 -3.80
C PRO A 230 -21.00 12.00 -5.31
N LEU A 231 -21.94 11.33 -5.96
CA LEU A 231 -22.21 11.54 -7.38
C LEU A 231 -22.73 12.95 -7.64
N GLY A 232 -23.64 13.46 -6.78
CA GLY A 232 -24.14 14.84 -6.88
C GLY A 232 -23.00 15.86 -6.78
N ARG A 233 -22.11 15.72 -5.81
CA ARG A 233 -20.92 16.59 -5.66
C ARG A 233 -20.01 16.56 -6.89
N TYR A 234 -19.79 15.39 -7.44
CA TYR A 234 -18.97 15.23 -8.64
C TYR A 234 -19.60 15.92 -9.86
N ILE A 235 -20.91 15.76 -10.08
CA ILE A 235 -21.64 16.43 -11.16
C ILE A 235 -21.61 17.97 -10.98
N ASP A 236 -21.81 18.48 -9.76
CA ASP A 236 -21.75 19.91 -9.48
C ASP A 236 -20.37 20.48 -9.72
N MET A 237 -19.32 19.73 -9.37
CA MET A 237 -17.93 20.08 -9.70
C MET A 237 -17.71 20.16 -11.21
N LEU A 238 -18.18 19.16 -11.99
CA LEU A 238 -18.07 19.17 -13.46
C LEU A 238 -18.79 20.38 -14.08
N ARG A 239 -19.96 20.76 -13.56
CA ARG A 239 -20.71 21.95 -14.00
C ARG A 239 -19.99 23.25 -13.72
N ALA A 240 -19.21 23.30 -12.64
CA ALA A 240 -18.43 24.49 -12.28
C ALA A 240 -17.17 24.67 -13.16
N LEU A 241 -16.70 23.60 -13.80
CA LEU A 241 -15.58 23.65 -14.72
C LEU A 241 -16.01 24.14 -16.10
N SER A 242 -15.15 24.90 -16.78
CA SER A 242 -15.44 25.43 -18.11
C SER A 242 -15.56 24.29 -19.14
N ALA A 243 -16.47 24.48 -20.13
CA ALA A 243 -16.83 23.47 -21.13
C ALA A 243 -15.67 23.11 -22.08
N HIS A 244 -14.93 22.09 -21.74
CA HIS A 244 -14.02 21.37 -22.62
C HIS A 244 -14.62 20.00 -22.99
N ALA A 245 -14.17 19.39 -24.09
CA ALA A 245 -14.70 18.12 -24.61
C ALA A 245 -14.64 16.98 -23.55
N ASP A 246 -13.55 16.93 -22.78
CA ASP A 246 -13.38 15.94 -21.70
C ASP A 246 -14.39 16.11 -20.56
N ILE A 247 -14.82 17.36 -20.27
CA ILE A 247 -15.84 17.63 -19.26
C ILE A 247 -17.22 17.20 -19.76
N ALA A 248 -17.53 17.43 -21.05
CA ALA A 248 -18.80 16.99 -21.62
C ALA A 248 -18.94 15.47 -21.55
N ARG A 249 -17.91 14.72 -21.92
CA ARG A 249 -17.86 13.27 -21.78
C ARG A 249 -18.06 12.81 -20.32
N ALA A 250 -17.28 13.37 -19.39
CA ALA A 250 -17.37 13.03 -17.97
C ALA A 250 -18.76 13.36 -17.39
N MET A 251 -19.43 14.40 -17.91
CA MET A 251 -20.79 14.76 -17.52
C MET A 251 -21.81 13.73 -18.02
N ASP A 252 -21.71 13.32 -19.30
CA ASP A 252 -22.60 12.30 -19.87
C ASP A 252 -22.49 10.97 -19.09
N GLU A 253 -21.26 10.55 -18.75
CA GLU A 253 -21.00 9.36 -17.94
C GLU A 253 -21.58 9.49 -16.52
N ALA A 254 -21.33 10.61 -15.83
CA ALA A 254 -21.84 10.84 -14.50
C ALA A 254 -23.38 10.93 -14.44
N GLU A 255 -24.01 11.47 -15.49
CA GLU A 255 -25.48 11.48 -15.60
C GLU A 255 -26.04 10.07 -15.84
N ALA A 256 -25.37 9.24 -16.64
CA ALA A 256 -25.75 7.83 -16.80
C ALA A 256 -25.67 7.04 -15.48
N TRP A 257 -24.71 7.33 -14.62
CA TRP A 257 -24.59 6.68 -13.30
C TRP A 257 -25.72 7.01 -12.33
N ARG A 258 -26.50 8.07 -12.57
CA ARG A 258 -27.70 8.37 -11.77
C ARG A 258 -28.73 7.26 -11.81
N GLU A 259 -28.81 6.52 -12.90
CA GLU A 259 -29.73 5.38 -13.04
C GLU A 259 -29.32 4.21 -12.12
N CYS A 260 -28.05 4.18 -11.69
CA CYS A 260 -27.50 3.19 -10.77
C CYS A 260 -27.55 3.62 -9.30
N CYS A 261 -28.14 4.79 -9.00
CA CYS A 261 -28.38 5.23 -7.62
C CYS A 261 -29.52 4.41 -7.02
N GLY A 262 -29.22 3.55 -6.08
CA GLY A 262 -30.21 2.68 -5.43
C GLY A 262 -29.97 2.49 -3.93
#